data_5fbf60d9c7444a822b8153ead23d2f49
#
_entry.id   5fbf60d9c7444a822b8153ead23d2f49
#
_cell.length_a   1.000
_cell.length_b   1.000
_cell.length_c   1.000
_cell.angle_alpha   90.00
_cell.angle_beta   90.00
_cell.angle_gamma   90.00
#
_symmetry.space_group_name_H-M   'P 1'
#
loop_
_entity.id
_entity.type
_entity.pdbx_description
1 polymer ?
#
loop_
_entity_poly.entity_id
_entity_poly.type
_entity_poly.pdbx_seq_one_letter_code
_entity_poly.pdbx_strand_id
1 'polypeptide(L)'
;RGVVPRFSDLDVIALSLTAEHLGIDSENNLFDRLKEYQKDFRHIISRRQFNDRRKNTYQLCEMIRKRIAKAMDGAEEYFCVDSKPIEVCRLSRGKRCKMGKNEPDKSPAFGYCATQGVYYYGYKLHAVCGLRGVIHSFDLTAANVHDIHYMKDVKFEFSECSILADRAYLSAELQQDLFSSAHIKLEVPYRLNMKTWKPAFKPYAKARKRIETCFSQLCDHLMLIRNYAKQTTGLFARITAKISTFTVLQYINYINDRPLGHVKYALN
;
A
#
# COMPACT_ATOMS: atom_id res chain seq x y z
N ARG A 1 11.90 33.36 -2.60
CA ARG A 1 11.06 32.31 -3.29
C ARG A 1 11.86 31.82 -4.49
N GLY A 2 12.13 30.50 -4.59
CA GLY A 2 12.83 29.91 -5.74
C GLY A 2 11.97 29.90 -7.00
N VAL A 3 12.61 29.65 -8.16
CA VAL A 3 11.92 29.52 -9.46
C VAL A 3 10.93 28.35 -9.40
N VAL A 4 9.66 28.60 -9.77
CA VAL A 4 8.65 27.54 -9.86
C VAL A 4 8.99 26.62 -11.03
N PRO A 5 9.16 25.31 -10.82
CA PRO A 5 9.48 24.39 -11.90
C PRO A 5 8.34 24.35 -12.94
N ARG A 6 8.69 24.43 -14.24
CA ARG A 6 7.71 24.29 -15.34
C ARG A 6 7.06 22.90 -15.39
N PHE A 7 7.79 21.86 -14.98
CA PHE A 7 7.26 20.52 -14.72
C PHE A 7 7.09 20.38 -13.22
N SER A 8 5.87 20.49 -12.72
CA SER A 8 5.56 20.56 -11.29
C SER A 8 5.72 19.20 -10.58
N ASP A 9 5.64 19.17 -9.25
CA ASP A 9 5.62 17.90 -8.49
C ASP A 9 4.33 17.11 -8.73
N LEU A 10 3.22 17.80 -9.02
CA LEU A 10 1.99 17.13 -9.44
C LEU A 10 2.15 16.44 -10.80
N ASP A 11 2.87 17.05 -11.76
CA ASP A 11 3.16 16.40 -13.04
C ASP A 11 4.03 15.15 -12.85
N VAL A 12 5.01 15.19 -11.93
CA VAL A 12 5.83 14.03 -11.60
C VAL A 12 4.96 12.91 -11.00
N ILE A 13 4.06 13.25 -10.09
CA ILE A 13 3.12 12.30 -9.49
C ILE A 13 2.20 11.74 -10.57
N ALA A 14 1.53 12.59 -11.34
CA ALA A 14 0.60 12.17 -12.40
C ALA A 14 1.29 11.23 -13.41
N LEU A 15 2.47 11.58 -13.89
CA LEU A 15 3.25 10.73 -14.80
C LEU A 15 3.61 9.39 -14.14
N SER A 16 3.96 9.40 -12.85
CA SER A 16 4.25 8.17 -12.10
C SER A 16 3.02 7.27 -12.00
N LEU A 17 1.84 7.82 -11.65
CA LEU A 17 0.59 7.06 -11.54
C LEU A 17 0.15 6.52 -12.92
N THR A 18 0.28 7.31 -13.98
CA THR A 18 -0.01 6.89 -15.35
C THR A 18 0.89 5.73 -15.78
N ALA A 19 2.19 5.77 -15.47
CA ALA A 19 3.11 4.69 -15.76
C ALA A 19 2.72 3.39 -15.04
N GLU A 20 2.33 3.45 -13.77
CA GLU A 20 1.85 2.27 -13.02
C GLU A 20 0.53 1.73 -13.60
N HIS A 21 -0.41 2.60 -14.00
CA HIS A 21 -1.66 2.18 -14.65
C HIS A 21 -1.41 1.47 -15.98
N LEU A 22 -0.49 1.99 -16.81
CA LEU A 22 -0.14 1.41 -18.11
C LEU A 22 0.78 0.18 -17.99
N GLY A 23 1.13 -0.26 -16.78
CA GLY A 23 2.02 -1.39 -16.56
C GLY A 23 3.47 -1.14 -17.01
N ILE A 24 3.89 0.13 -17.04
CA ILE A 24 5.26 0.52 -17.43
C ILE A 24 6.16 0.47 -16.19
N ASP A 25 6.83 -0.65 -15.97
CA ASP A 25 7.67 -0.89 -14.81
C ASP A 25 9.12 -0.36 -14.94
N SER A 26 9.52 0.06 -16.15
CA SER A 26 10.85 0.58 -16.48
C SER A 26 10.79 2.07 -16.81
N GLU A 27 11.58 2.89 -16.09
CA GLU A 27 11.72 4.32 -16.40
C GLU A 27 12.34 4.58 -17.78
N ASN A 28 13.23 3.69 -18.24
CA ASN A 28 13.76 3.81 -19.60
C ASN A 28 12.64 3.63 -20.62
N ASN A 29 11.82 2.58 -20.48
CA ASN A 29 10.68 2.36 -21.37
C ASN A 29 9.68 3.53 -21.31
N LEU A 30 9.40 4.07 -20.12
CA LEU A 30 8.54 5.24 -19.96
C LEU A 30 9.07 6.42 -20.78
N PHE A 31 10.35 6.77 -20.61
CA PHE A 31 10.95 7.91 -21.29
C PHE A 31 11.15 7.67 -22.80
N ASP A 32 11.33 6.44 -23.25
CA ASP A 32 11.34 6.10 -24.68
C ASP A 32 9.97 6.31 -25.32
N ARG A 33 8.89 5.89 -24.65
CA ARG A 33 7.51 6.16 -25.12
C ARG A 33 7.18 7.66 -25.13
N LEU A 34 7.63 8.40 -24.12
CA LEU A 34 7.39 9.86 -24.03
C LEU A 34 8.03 10.66 -25.18
N LYS A 35 9.05 10.10 -25.85
CA LYS A 35 9.62 10.72 -27.05
C LYS A 35 8.60 10.87 -28.18
N GLU A 36 7.65 9.97 -28.29
CA GLU A 36 6.57 10.01 -29.28
C GLU A 36 5.57 11.14 -29.00
N TYR A 37 5.47 11.57 -27.73
CA TYR A 37 4.53 12.61 -27.25
C TYR A 37 5.21 13.93 -26.90
N GLN A 38 6.41 14.22 -27.42
CA GLN A 38 7.18 15.43 -27.08
C GLN A 38 6.42 16.74 -27.33
N LYS A 39 5.49 16.75 -28.30
CA LYS A 39 4.65 17.92 -28.60
C LYS A 39 3.69 18.24 -27.46
N ASP A 40 3.21 17.23 -26.76
CA ASP A 40 2.25 17.33 -25.67
C ASP A 40 2.96 17.66 -24.34
N PHE A 41 4.21 17.20 -24.19
CA PHE A 41 5.03 17.35 -22.97
C PHE A 41 6.23 18.31 -23.22
N ARG A 42 5.96 19.56 -23.56
CA ARG A 42 6.99 20.56 -23.95
C ARG A 42 8.08 20.80 -22.90
N HIS A 43 7.83 20.52 -21.63
CA HIS A 43 8.72 20.80 -20.50
C HIS A 43 9.08 19.55 -19.69
N ILE A 44 9.06 18.39 -20.35
CA ILE A 44 9.42 17.15 -19.66
C ILE A 44 10.87 17.22 -19.15
N ILE A 45 11.05 16.75 -17.92
CA ILE A 45 12.36 16.66 -17.27
C ILE A 45 13.12 15.41 -17.74
N SER A 46 14.41 15.36 -17.48
CA SER A 46 15.20 14.15 -17.75
C SER A 46 14.74 12.96 -16.88
N ARG A 47 14.99 11.72 -17.37
CA ARG A 47 14.69 10.49 -16.61
C ARG A 47 15.34 10.51 -15.20
N ARG A 48 16.58 11.04 -15.10
CA ARG A 48 17.27 11.13 -13.80
C ARG A 48 16.54 12.07 -12.85
N GLN A 49 16.17 13.28 -13.33
CA GLN A 49 15.41 14.24 -12.53
C GLN A 49 14.03 13.66 -12.13
N PHE A 50 13.36 12.94 -13.02
CA PHE A 50 12.11 12.27 -12.73
C PHE A 50 12.29 11.23 -11.60
N ASN A 51 13.31 10.37 -11.68
CA ASN A 51 13.59 9.35 -10.66
C ASN A 51 13.86 9.99 -9.30
N ASP A 52 14.67 11.04 -9.25
CA ASP A 52 15.04 11.70 -8.00
C ASP A 52 13.83 12.45 -7.41
N ARG A 53 13.07 13.18 -8.23
CA ARG A 53 11.86 13.87 -7.77
C ARG A 53 10.77 12.91 -7.36
N ARG A 54 10.54 11.81 -8.06
CA ARG A 54 9.57 10.79 -7.68
C ARG A 54 9.86 10.21 -6.28
N LYS A 55 11.13 9.98 -5.95
CA LYS A 55 11.53 9.54 -4.61
C LYS A 55 11.28 10.61 -3.53
N ASN A 56 11.39 11.88 -3.88
CA ASN A 56 11.19 12.99 -2.95
C ASN A 56 9.72 13.37 -2.78
N THR A 57 8.88 13.07 -3.77
CA THR A 57 7.44 13.45 -3.77
C THR A 57 6.50 12.34 -3.29
N TYR A 58 7.00 11.16 -2.89
CA TYR A 58 6.11 10.05 -2.49
C TYR A 58 5.25 10.38 -1.28
N GLN A 59 5.75 11.17 -0.33
CA GLN A 59 4.96 11.64 0.83
C GLN A 59 3.82 12.57 0.40
N LEU A 60 4.08 13.49 -0.53
CA LEU A 60 3.04 14.34 -1.11
C LEU A 60 1.98 13.50 -1.85
N CYS A 61 2.43 12.50 -2.60
CA CYS A 61 1.55 11.54 -3.28
C CYS A 61 0.63 10.82 -2.26
N GLU A 62 1.18 10.36 -1.14
CA GLU A 62 0.43 9.71 -0.06
C GLU A 62 -0.56 10.66 0.62
N MET A 63 -0.17 11.91 0.86
CA MET A 63 -1.09 12.92 1.40
C MET A 63 -2.30 13.16 0.48
N ILE A 64 -2.06 13.26 -0.84
CA ILE A 64 -3.13 13.40 -1.84
C ILE A 64 -4.01 12.16 -1.83
N ARG A 65 -3.41 10.97 -1.85
CA ARG A 65 -4.13 9.69 -1.80
C ARG A 65 -5.04 9.59 -0.59
N LYS A 66 -4.54 9.92 0.61
CA LYS A 66 -5.34 9.91 1.86
C LYS A 66 -6.54 10.85 1.78
N ARG A 67 -6.39 12.03 1.18
CA ARG A 67 -7.52 12.97 0.97
C ARG A 67 -8.56 12.39 0.02
N ILE A 68 -8.13 11.76 -1.07
CA ILE A 68 -9.03 11.10 -2.04
C ILE A 68 -9.76 9.92 -1.36
N ALA A 69 -9.05 9.07 -0.62
CA ALA A 69 -9.66 7.96 0.12
C ALA A 69 -10.73 8.45 1.11
N LYS A 70 -10.42 9.50 1.88
CA LYS A 70 -11.37 10.10 2.82
C LYS A 70 -12.60 10.70 2.11
N ALA A 71 -12.43 11.28 0.93
CA ALA A 71 -13.55 11.83 0.15
C ALA A 71 -14.52 10.73 -0.34
N MET A 72 -14.00 9.52 -0.64
CA MET A 72 -14.83 8.39 -1.07
C MET A 72 -15.49 7.64 0.09
N ASP A 73 -14.83 7.54 1.24
CA ASP A 73 -15.15 6.55 2.28
C ASP A 73 -14.92 7.10 3.70
N GLY A 74 -15.10 8.42 3.88
CA GLY A 74 -14.79 9.09 5.15
C GLY A 74 -15.75 8.81 6.30
N ALA A 75 -16.89 8.18 6.03
CA ALA A 75 -17.89 7.78 7.04
C ALA A 75 -17.80 6.28 7.41
N GLU A 76 -16.77 5.56 6.93
CA GLU A 76 -16.59 4.14 7.23
C GLU A 76 -16.15 3.94 8.70
N GLU A 77 -16.83 3.05 9.37
CA GLU A 77 -16.54 2.67 10.78
C GLU A 77 -15.94 1.27 10.90
N TYR A 78 -15.97 0.48 9.81
CA TYR A 78 -15.50 -0.91 9.80
C TYR A 78 -14.36 -1.07 8.80
N PHE A 79 -13.22 -1.43 9.32
CA PHE A 79 -12.01 -1.64 8.52
C PHE A 79 -11.55 -3.08 8.61
N CYS A 80 -10.77 -3.52 7.64
CA CYS A 80 -10.01 -4.75 7.73
C CYS A 80 -8.53 -4.49 7.47
N VAL A 81 -7.69 -5.19 8.23
CA VAL A 81 -6.24 -5.15 8.12
C VAL A 81 -5.71 -6.52 7.71
N ASP A 82 -4.74 -6.51 6.83
CA ASP A 82 -3.97 -7.69 6.45
C ASP A 82 -2.59 -7.29 5.96
N SER A 83 -1.70 -8.27 5.80
CA SER A 83 -0.35 -8.04 5.27
C SER A 83 -0.07 -8.91 4.04
N LYS A 84 0.77 -8.38 3.14
CA LYS A 84 1.20 -9.09 1.94
C LYS A 84 2.72 -9.07 1.80
N PRO A 85 3.36 -10.23 1.52
CA PRO A 85 4.78 -10.29 1.21
C PRO A 85 5.14 -9.45 -0.01
N ILE A 86 6.20 -8.66 0.11
CA ILE A 86 6.84 -7.89 -0.98
C ILE A 86 8.29 -8.38 -1.09
N GLU A 87 8.50 -9.30 -1.99
CA GLU A 87 9.83 -9.85 -2.26
C GLU A 87 10.70 -8.82 -3.00
N VAL A 88 11.94 -8.65 -2.58
CA VAL A 88 12.90 -7.71 -3.22
C VAL A 88 13.93 -8.41 -4.10
N CYS A 89 14.19 -9.68 -3.84
CA CYS A 89 15.05 -10.52 -4.67
C CYS A 89 14.79 -11.99 -4.33
N ARG A 90 15.25 -12.90 -5.20
CA ARG A 90 15.20 -14.34 -4.93
C ARG A 90 15.84 -14.66 -3.58
N LEU A 91 15.24 -15.57 -2.82
CA LEU A 91 15.67 -15.95 -1.47
C LEU A 91 17.19 -16.27 -1.38
N SER A 92 17.73 -16.99 -2.37
CA SER A 92 19.15 -17.33 -2.46
C SER A 92 20.10 -16.13 -2.58
N ARG A 93 19.58 -14.96 -2.96
CA ARG A 93 20.33 -13.71 -3.10
C ARG A 93 20.17 -12.78 -1.88
N GLY A 94 19.31 -13.10 -0.92
CA GLY A 94 19.01 -12.26 0.24
C GLY A 94 20.24 -11.78 0.99
N LYS A 95 21.15 -12.69 1.34
CA LYS A 95 22.41 -12.33 2.04
C LYS A 95 23.33 -11.38 1.26
N ARG A 96 23.18 -11.28 -0.06
CA ARG A 96 23.98 -10.42 -0.96
C ARG A 96 23.21 -9.17 -1.41
N CYS A 97 21.97 -9.00 -0.95
CA CYS A 97 21.16 -7.85 -1.27
C CYS A 97 21.78 -6.58 -0.70
N LYS A 98 21.85 -5.53 -1.52
CA LYS A 98 22.44 -4.24 -1.12
C LYS A 98 21.39 -3.21 -0.71
N MET A 99 20.08 -3.55 -0.84
CA MET A 99 19.00 -2.66 -0.47
C MET A 99 19.02 -2.41 1.05
N GLY A 100 18.90 -1.17 1.46
CA GLY A 100 18.88 -0.78 2.87
C GLY A 100 20.23 -0.94 3.61
N LYS A 101 21.34 -1.29 2.93
CA LYS A 101 22.62 -1.53 3.59
C LYS A 101 23.12 -0.36 4.43
N ASN A 102 22.79 0.87 4.02
CA ASN A 102 23.15 2.10 4.74
C ASN A 102 22.05 2.58 5.68
N GLU A 103 20.92 1.89 5.74
CA GLU A 103 19.75 2.20 6.57
C GLU A 103 19.28 0.91 7.26
N PRO A 104 19.97 0.42 8.31
CA PRO A 104 19.70 -0.88 8.94
C PRO A 104 18.25 -1.04 9.37
N ASP A 105 17.63 0.01 9.94
CA ASP A 105 16.25 0.02 10.42
C ASP A 105 15.21 -0.11 9.30
N LYS A 106 15.64 0.14 8.05
CA LYS A 106 14.78 0.03 6.85
C LYS A 106 15.23 -1.10 5.92
N SER A 107 16.15 -1.95 6.36
CA SER A 107 16.65 -3.08 5.57
C SER A 107 15.58 -4.15 5.41
N PRO A 108 15.51 -4.81 4.23
CA PRO A 108 14.68 -6.01 4.06
C PRO A 108 15.25 -7.16 4.90
N ALA A 109 14.38 -8.11 5.26
CA ALA A 109 14.74 -9.26 6.07
C ALA A 109 14.19 -10.57 5.49
N PHE A 110 14.65 -11.71 6.04
CA PHE A 110 14.05 -13.01 5.78
C PHE A 110 12.73 -13.12 6.55
N GLY A 111 11.68 -13.54 5.87
CA GLY A 111 10.38 -13.80 6.44
C GLY A 111 9.77 -15.10 5.94
N TYR A 112 8.70 -15.53 6.57
CA TYR A 112 7.94 -16.69 6.19
C TYR A 112 6.49 -16.31 5.92
N CYS A 113 5.97 -16.69 4.75
CA CYS A 113 4.57 -16.53 4.40
C CYS A 113 3.82 -17.84 4.71
N ALA A 114 3.08 -17.85 5.83
CA ALA A 114 2.36 -19.04 6.27
C ALA A 114 1.29 -19.51 5.27
N THR A 115 0.60 -18.58 4.63
CA THR A 115 -0.45 -18.87 3.64
C THR A 115 0.08 -19.59 2.40
N GLN A 116 1.32 -19.27 1.99
CA GLN A 116 1.96 -19.88 0.82
C GLN A 116 2.95 -20.99 1.17
N GLY A 117 3.29 -21.15 2.45
CA GLY A 117 4.28 -22.13 2.91
C GLY A 117 5.71 -21.85 2.45
N VAL A 118 6.05 -20.59 2.15
CA VAL A 118 7.35 -20.23 1.55
C VAL A 118 8.10 -19.17 2.35
N TYR A 119 9.43 -19.30 2.35
CA TYR A 119 10.32 -18.25 2.83
C TYR A 119 10.59 -17.25 1.71
N TYR A 120 10.73 -15.98 2.07
CA TYR A 120 11.08 -14.90 1.15
C TYR A 120 12.04 -13.92 1.80
N TYR A 121 12.65 -13.06 0.99
CA TYR A 121 13.50 -11.97 1.46
C TYR A 121 12.93 -10.64 0.97
N GLY A 122 12.54 -9.76 1.89
CA GLY A 122 11.89 -8.52 1.53
C GLY A 122 11.21 -7.81 2.69
N TYR A 123 10.03 -7.30 2.39
CA TYR A 123 9.17 -6.55 3.31
C TYR A 123 7.78 -7.19 3.41
N LYS A 124 7.00 -6.78 4.41
CA LYS A 124 5.55 -6.94 4.45
C LYS A 124 4.87 -5.61 4.18
N LEU A 125 3.98 -5.57 3.21
CA LEU A 125 3.04 -4.49 3.02
C LEU A 125 1.83 -4.74 3.92
N HIS A 126 1.64 -3.91 4.92
CA HIS A 126 0.42 -3.86 5.73
C HIS A 126 -0.54 -2.86 5.10
N ALA A 127 -1.82 -3.16 5.09
CA ALA A 127 -2.85 -2.23 4.63
C ALA A 127 -4.10 -2.32 5.48
N VAL A 128 -4.76 -1.17 5.68
CA VAL A 128 -6.09 -1.05 6.28
C VAL A 128 -7.04 -0.55 5.22
N CYS A 129 -8.10 -1.29 4.93
CA CYS A 129 -9.12 -0.88 3.98
C CYS A 129 -10.53 -0.92 4.60
N GLY A 130 -11.41 -0.02 4.15
CA GLY A 130 -12.83 -0.04 4.48
C GLY A 130 -13.59 -1.19 3.80
N LEU A 131 -14.86 -1.40 4.18
CA LEU A 131 -15.69 -2.47 3.62
C LEU A 131 -15.98 -2.30 2.12
N ARG A 132 -15.83 -1.09 1.60
CA ARG A 132 -15.93 -0.79 0.17
C ARG A 132 -14.64 -1.09 -0.59
N GLY A 133 -13.54 -1.45 0.11
CA GLY A 133 -12.24 -1.77 -0.47
C GLY A 133 -11.37 -0.54 -0.76
N VAL A 134 -11.66 0.59 -0.13
CA VAL A 134 -10.80 1.79 -0.18
C VAL A 134 -9.66 1.62 0.83
N ILE A 135 -8.41 1.72 0.38
CA ILE A 135 -7.25 1.63 1.26
C ILE A 135 -7.05 2.99 1.95
N HIS A 136 -7.19 3.03 3.27
CA HIS A 136 -7.03 4.23 4.08
C HIS A 136 -5.60 4.42 4.58
N SER A 137 -4.96 3.35 5.02
CA SER A 137 -3.58 3.36 5.52
C SER A 137 -2.80 2.16 5.00
N PHE A 138 -1.51 2.33 4.83
CA PHE A 138 -0.57 1.24 4.55
C PHE A 138 0.82 1.60 5.04
N ASP A 139 1.62 0.58 5.32
CA ASP A 139 3.04 0.72 5.63
C ASP A 139 3.84 -0.52 5.19
N LEU A 140 5.16 -0.37 5.14
CA LEU A 140 6.11 -1.42 4.81
C LEU A 140 7.03 -1.69 6.01
N THR A 141 6.95 -2.89 6.55
CA THR A 141 7.89 -3.37 7.58
C THR A 141 8.85 -4.42 7.00
N ALA A 142 10.01 -4.60 7.60
CA ALA A 142 10.88 -5.73 7.26
C ALA A 142 10.14 -7.07 7.46
N ALA A 143 10.41 -8.06 6.61
CA ALA A 143 9.64 -9.31 6.57
C ALA A 143 9.64 -10.10 7.89
N ASN A 144 10.62 -9.92 8.77
CA ASN A 144 10.72 -10.55 10.09
C ASN A 144 9.98 -9.79 11.20
N VAL A 145 9.48 -8.58 10.94
CA VAL A 145 8.71 -7.81 11.93
C VAL A 145 7.33 -8.44 12.10
N HIS A 146 6.89 -8.64 13.33
CA HIS A 146 5.56 -9.20 13.60
C HIS A 146 4.46 -8.19 13.27
N ASP A 147 3.34 -8.66 12.71
CA ASP A 147 2.24 -7.81 12.21
C ASP A 147 1.61 -6.92 13.29
N ILE A 148 1.68 -7.32 14.55
CA ILE A 148 1.22 -6.55 15.71
C ILE A 148 1.92 -5.16 15.78
N HIS A 149 3.17 -5.05 15.34
CA HIS A 149 3.89 -3.77 15.43
C HIS A 149 3.24 -2.69 14.57
N TYR A 150 2.77 -3.03 13.37
CA TYR A 150 2.01 -2.09 12.54
C TYR A 150 0.74 -1.61 13.25
N MET A 151 0.03 -2.50 13.94
CA MET A 151 -1.21 -2.15 14.63
C MET A 151 -1.00 -1.17 15.79
N LYS A 152 0.17 -1.12 16.40
CA LYS A 152 0.48 -0.12 17.44
C LYS A 152 0.44 1.31 16.90
N ASP A 153 0.73 1.50 15.62
CA ASP A 153 0.76 2.82 14.98
C ASP A 153 -0.60 3.22 14.39
N VAL A 154 -1.50 2.25 14.17
CA VAL A 154 -2.84 2.48 13.59
C VAL A 154 -3.67 3.45 14.42
N LYS A 155 -3.51 3.47 15.75
CA LYS A 155 -4.20 4.40 16.66
C LYS A 155 -3.90 5.89 16.41
N PHE A 156 -2.84 6.22 15.69
CA PHE A 156 -2.51 7.60 15.31
C PHE A 156 -3.25 8.05 14.04
N GLU A 157 -3.84 7.11 13.30
CA GLU A 157 -4.55 7.39 12.05
C GLU A 157 -6.06 7.13 12.14
N PHE A 158 -6.48 6.28 13.08
CA PHE A 158 -7.87 5.84 13.26
C PHE A 158 -8.34 6.04 14.69
N SER A 159 -9.64 6.31 14.84
CA SER A 159 -10.34 6.36 16.13
C SER A 159 -11.81 6.00 15.95
N GLU A 160 -12.50 5.64 17.06
CA GLU A 160 -13.95 5.38 17.10
C GLU A 160 -14.42 4.38 16.03
N CYS A 161 -13.68 3.28 15.81
CA CYS A 161 -13.95 2.33 14.75
C CYS A 161 -13.70 0.88 15.14
N SER A 162 -14.14 -0.05 14.30
CA SER A 162 -13.85 -1.48 14.44
C SER A 162 -12.89 -1.94 13.35
N ILE A 163 -11.78 -2.58 13.73
CA ILE A 163 -10.80 -3.13 12.80
C ILE A 163 -10.82 -4.66 12.88
N LEU A 164 -11.05 -5.29 11.75
CA LEU A 164 -11.11 -6.74 11.61
C LEU A 164 -9.75 -7.25 11.14
N ALA A 165 -9.15 -8.15 11.91
CA ALA A 165 -7.80 -8.68 11.66
C ALA A 165 -7.78 -10.21 11.72
N ASP A 166 -6.73 -10.83 11.19
CA ASP A 166 -6.56 -12.26 11.33
C ASP A 166 -6.02 -12.67 12.71
N ARG A 167 -5.85 -13.98 12.94
CA ARG A 167 -5.35 -14.50 14.23
C ARG A 167 -3.92 -14.08 14.57
N ALA A 168 -3.14 -13.66 13.59
CA ALA A 168 -1.78 -13.19 13.84
C ALA A 168 -1.75 -11.87 14.64
N TYR A 169 -2.87 -11.14 14.65
CA TYR A 169 -3.04 -9.89 15.41
C TYR A 169 -3.64 -10.11 16.82
N LEU A 170 -3.86 -11.36 17.24
CA LEU A 170 -4.46 -11.66 18.54
C LEU A 170 -3.50 -11.35 19.69
N SER A 171 -3.77 -10.28 20.42
CA SER A 171 -3.06 -9.87 21.64
C SER A 171 -4.02 -9.09 22.53
N ALA A 172 -4.23 -9.56 23.77
CA ALA A 172 -5.09 -8.87 24.73
C ALA A 172 -4.56 -7.48 25.09
N GLU A 173 -3.24 -7.35 25.23
CA GLU A 173 -2.59 -6.07 25.51
C GLU A 173 -2.82 -5.07 24.36
N LEU A 174 -2.64 -5.48 23.10
CA LEU A 174 -2.90 -4.65 21.93
C LEU A 174 -4.37 -4.24 21.84
N GLN A 175 -5.30 -5.17 22.06
CA GLN A 175 -6.73 -4.88 22.02
C GLN A 175 -7.12 -3.85 23.09
N GLN A 176 -6.55 -3.96 24.29
CA GLN A 176 -6.77 -3.00 25.37
C GLN A 176 -6.14 -1.64 25.06
N ASP A 177 -4.90 -1.60 24.56
CA ASP A 177 -4.23 -0.34 24.19
C ASP A 177 -5.01 0.42 23.10
N LEU A 178 -5.42 -0.26 22.03
CA LEU A 178 -6.18 0.34 20.93
C LEU A 178 -7.54 0.86 21.40
N PHE A 179 -8.21 0.12 22.29
CA PHE A 179 -9.50 0.55 22.81
C PHE A 179 -9.36 1.73 23.77
N SER A 180 -8.41 1.69 24.71
CA SER A 180 -8.25 2.74 25.71
C SER A 180 -7.68 4.05 25.13
N SER A 181 -6.83 3.96 24.10
CA SER A 181 -6.16 5.15 23.52
C SER A 181 -6.91 5.80 22.35
N ALA A 182 -7.70 5.04 21.59
CA ALA A 182 -8.34 5.54 20.37
C ALA A 182 -9.76 5.02 20.14
N HIS A 183 -10.36 4.30 21.10
CA HIS A 183 -11.66 3.64 20.98
C HIS A 183 -11.76 2.71 19.75
N ILE A 184 -10.64 2.08 19.39
CA ILE A 184 -10.58 1.12 18.30
C ILE A 184 -10.89 -0.28 18.85
N LYS A 185 -11.92 -0.90 18.32
CA LYS A 185 -12.28 -2.28 18.62
C LYS A 185 -11.60 -3.23 17.64
N LEU A 186 -10.53 -3.89 18.08
CA LEU A 186 -9.84 -4.90 17.28
C LEU A 186 -10.54 -6.25 17.38
N GLU A 187 -11.22 -6.65 16.30
CA GLU A 187 -11.95 -7.91 16.17
C GLU A 187 -11.08 -8.96 15.48
N VAL A 188 -10.76 -10.03 16.20
CA VAL A 188 -9.97 -11.17 15.71
C VAL A 188 -10.68 -12.48 16.01
N PRO A 189 -10.59 -13.50 15.14
CA PRO A 189 -11.21 -14.80 15.41
C PRO A 189 -10.43 -15.54 16.50
N TYR A 190 -11.14 -15.91 17.56
CA TYR A 190 -10.58 -16.68 18.66
C TYR A 190 -10.41 -18.15 18.27
N ARG A 191 -9.42 -18.84 18.88
CA ARG A 191 -9.28 -20.29 18.74
C ARG A 191 -10.34 -20.98 19.63
N LEU A 192 -10.93 -22.09 19.16
CA LEU A 192 -11.97 -22.82 19.89
C LEU A 192 -11.51 -23.31 21.28
N ASN A 193 -10.23 -23.57 21.46
CA ASN A 193 -9.62 -24.01 22.70
C ASN A 193 -9.26 -22.89 23.68
N MET A 194 -9.58 -21.64 23.38
CA MET A 194 -9.30 -20.53 24.29
C MET A 194 -10.40 -20.38 25.34
N LYS A 195 -10.03 -20.18 26.62
CA LYS A 195 -10.97 -19.90 27.71
C LYS A 195 -11.85 -18.66 27.45
N THR A 196 -11.33 -17.72 26.68
CA THR A 196 -11.99 -16.45 26.31
C THR A 196 -12.67 -16.51 24.93
N TRP A 197 -12.96 -17.73 24.44
CA TRP A 197 -13.57 -17.90 23.13
C TRP A 197 -14.88 -17.12 23.00
N LYS A 198 -15.00 -16.42 21.87
CA LYS A 198 -16.21 -15.72 21.45
C LYS A 198 -16.50 -16.07 19.99
N PRO A 199 -17.78 -16.10 19.57
CA PRO A 199 -18.13 -16.29 18.17
C PRO A 199 -17.54 -15.17 17.32
N ALA A 200 -17.14 -15.50 16.09
CA ALA A 200 -16.63 -14.51 15.16
C ALA A 200 -17.69 -13.44 14.85
N PHE A 201 -17.26 -12.20 14.76
CA PHE A 201 -18.13 -11.09 14.36
C PHE A 201 -18.73 -11.36 12.98
N LYS A 202 -20.06 -11.26 12.82
CA LYS A 202 -20.78 -11.69 11.60
C LYS A 202 -20.24 -11.05 10.29
N PRO A 203 -19.87 -9.73 10.21
CA PRO A 203 -19.29 -9.13 9.02
C PRO A 203 -17.87 -9.61 8.69
N TYR A 204 -17.18 -10.30 9.60
CA TYR A 204 -15.77 -10.65 9.50
C TYR A 204 -15.36 -11.31 8.17
N ALA A 205 -16.07 -12.35 7.77
CA ALA A 205 -15.71 -13.10 6.56
C ALA A 205 -15.82 -12.23 5.27
N LYS A 206 -16.88 -11.39 5.20
CA LYS A 206 -17.12 -10.50 4.05
C LYS A 206 -16.08 -9.38 3.99
N ALA A 207 -15.76 -8.79 5.13
CA ALA A 207 -14.78 -7.72 5.25
C ALA A 207 -13.38 -8.21 4.88
N ARG A 208 -12.94 -9.35 5.43
CA ARG A 208 -11.65 -9.94 5.12
C ARG A 208 -11.46 -10.22 3.62
N LYS A 209 -12.51 -10.73 2.95
CA LYS A 209 -12.50 -10.94 1.50
C LYS A 209 -12.21 -9.65 0.72
N ARG A 210 -12.54 -8.48 1.28
CA ARG A 210 -12.27 -7.18 0.62
C ARG A 210 -10.79 -6.87 0.53
N ILE A 211 -10.05 -7.00 1.62
CA ILE A 211 -8.62 -6.69 1.59
C ILE A 211 -7.86 -7.70 0.72
N GLU A 212 -8.25 -8.98 0.74
CA GLU A 212 -7.71 -9.99 -0.16
C GLU A 212 -7.95 -9.63 -1.62
N THR A 213 -9.16 -9.13 -1.96
CA THR A 213 -9.50 -8.64 -3.30
C THR A 213 -8.65 -7.42 -3.68
N CYS A 214 -8.45 -6.46 -2.76
CA CYS A 214 -7.59 -5.30 -3.01
C CYS A 214 -6.16 -5.73 -3.33
N PHE A 215 -5.58 -6.64 -2.55
CA PHE A 215 -4.25 -7.17 -2.83
C PHE A 215 -4.16 -7.94 -4.15
N SER A 216 -5.18 -8.73 -4.51
CA SER A 216 -5.23 -9.40 -5.80
C SER A 216 -5.23 -8.38 -6.93
N GLN A 217 -6.11 -7.38 -6.89
CA GLN A 217 -6.18 -6.34 -7.91
C GLN A 217 -4.89 -5.52 -8.03
N LEU A 218 -4.25 -5.17 -6.90
CA LEU A 218 -2.94 -4.52 -6.89
C LEU A 218 -1.86 -5.38 -7.56
N CYS A 219 -1.90 -6.70 -7.36
CA CYS A 219 -0.95 -7.61 -8.01
C CYS A 219 -1.23 -7.78 -9.51
N ASP A 220 -2.49 -7.98 -9.87
CA ASP A 220 -2.89 -8.36 -11.23
C ASP A 220 -2.90 -7.17 -12.18
N HIS A 221 -3.37 -6.00 -11.72
CA HIS A 221 -3.49 -4.81 -12.58
C HIS A 221 -2.34 -3.82 -12.43
N LEU A 222 -1.73 -3.73 -11.24
CA LEU A 222 -0.67 -2.76 -10.96
C LEU A 222 0.67 -3.42 -10.65
N MET A 223 0.79 -4.73 -10.84
CA MET A 223 2.03 -5.50 -10.67
C MET A 223 2.71 -5.21 -9.31
N LEU A 224 1.94 -5.23 -8.20
CA LEU A 224 2.42 -4.85 -6.87
C LEU A 224 3.72 -5.57 -6.46
N ILE A 225 3.81 -6.87 -6.72
CA ILE A 225 4.98 -7.70 -6.36
C ILE A 225 6.14 -7.55 -7.34
N ARG A 226 5.93 -6.92 -8.52
CA ARG A 226 6.97 -6.72 -9.51
C ARG A 226 7.71 -5.42 -9.23
N ASN A 227 8.92 -5.53 -8.67
CA ASN A 227 9.68 -4.38 -8.26
C ASN A 227 11.17 -4.51 -8.61
N TYR A 228 11.71 -3.48 -9.24
CA TYR A 228 13.12 -3.40 -9.63
C TYR A 228 13.87 -2.29 -8.87
N ALA A 229 13.30 -1.75 -7.79
CA ALA A 229 13.96 -0.75 -6.99
C ALA A 229 15.23 -1.33 -6.36
N LYS A 230 16.31 -0.56 -6.40
CA LYS A 230 17.61 -0.91 -5.80
C LYS A 230 17.84 -0.24 -4.46
N GLN A 231 17.00 0.72 -4.10
CA GLN A 231 17.05 1.50 -2.87
C GLN A 231 15.70 1.42 -2.17
N THR A 232 15.70 1.46 -0.85
CA THR A 232 14.51 1.44 -0.01
C THR A 232 13.55 2.56 -0.36
N THR A 233 14.03 3.80 -0.48
CA THR A 233 13.22 4.96 -0.89
C THR A 233 12.57 4.77 -2.26
N GLY A 234 13.27 4.15 -3.20
CA GLY A 234 12.72 3.83 -4.52
C GLY A 234 11.62 2.76 -4.46
N LEU A 235 11.74 1.79 -3.54
CA LEU A 235 10.70 0.79 -3.28
C LEU A 235 9.45 1.46 -2.70
N PHE A 236 9.61 2.25 -1.64
CA PHE A 236 8.49 2.98 -1.02
C PHE A 236 7.78 3.88 -2.03
N ALA A 237 8.51 4.65 -2.83
CA ALA A 237 7.92 5.51 -3.87
C ALA A 237 7.10 4.70 -4.90
N ARG A 238 7.58 3.51 -5.30
CA ARG A 238 6.83 2.64 -6.23
C ARG A 238 5.58 2.05 -5.60
N ILE A 239 5.67 1.54 -4.37
CA ILE A 239 4.50 0.99 -3.66
C ILE A 239 3.45 2.08 -3.46
N THR A 240 3.87 3.27 -3.00
CA THR A 240 2.98 4.43 -2.87
C THR A 240 2.30 4.77 -4.19
N ALA A 241 3.05 4.81 -5.31
CA ALA A 241 2.49 5.10 -6.62
C ALA A 241 1.44 4.05 -7.03
N LYS A 242 1.68 2.76 -6.81
CA LYS A 242 0.73 1.68 -7.14
C LYS A 242 -0.56 1.79 -6.32
N ILE A 243 -0.44 1.99 -5.01
CA ILE A 243 -1.61 2.13 -4.13
C ILE A 243 -2.36 3.44 -4.45
N SER A 244 -1.64 4.52 -4.77
CA SER A 244 -2.26 5.78 -5.19
C SER A 244 -2.98 5.65 -6.53
N THR A 245 -2.40 4.95 -7.50
CA THR A 245 -3.06 4.63 -8.77
C THR A 245 -4.36 3.86 -8.52
N PHE A 246 -4.30 2.84 -7.67
CA PHE A 246 -5.50 2.07 -7.28
C PHE A 246 -6.58 2.98 -6.70
N THR A 247 -6.22 3.86 -5.77
CA THR A 247 -7.15 4.82 -5.14
C THR A 247 -7.72 5.82 -6.16
N VAL A 248 -6.91 6.33 -7.09
CA VAL A 248 -7.37 7.24 -8.15
C VAL A 248 -8.35 6.54 -9.10
N LEU A 249 -8.08 5.30 -9.50
CA LEU A 249 -9.02 4.52 -10.32
C LEU A 249 -10.35 4.28 -9.59
N GLN A 250 -10.31 3.99 -8.29
CA GLN A 250 -11.52 3.92 -7.47
C GLN A 250 -12.26 5.26 -7.42
N TYR A 251 -11.54 6.37 -7.31
CA TYR A 251 -12.14 7.70 -7.31
C TYR A 251 -12.80 8.06 -8.65
N ILE A 252 -12.18 7.67 -9.77
CA ILE A 252 -12.79 7.83 -11.10
C ILE A 252 -14.11 7.04 -11.18
N ASN A 253 -14.14 5.81 -10.66
CA ASN A 253 -15.38 5.05 -10.56
C ASN A 253 -16.41 5.75 -9.65
N TYR A 254 -15.95 6.28 -8.50
CA TYR A 254 -16.80 6.97 -7.54
C TYR A 254 -17.53 8.18 -8.15
N ILE A 255 -16.79 9.06 -8.84
CA ILE A 255 -17.39 10.27 -9.45
C ILE A 255 -18.27 9.97 -10.68
N ASN A 256 -18.19 8.75 -11.22
CA ASN A 256 -19.01 8.27 -12.32
C ASN A 256 -20.10 7.28 -11.87
N ASP A 257 -20.39 7.21 -10.56
CA ASP A 257 -21.39 6.32 -9.96
C ASP A 257 -21.21 4.83 -10.34
N ARG A 258 -19.95 4.41 -10.51
CA ARG A 258 -19.56 3.03 -10.82
C ARG A 258 -19.10 2.28 -9.57
N PRO A 259 -19.17 0.93 -9.55
CA PRO A 259 -18.63 0.14 -8.44
C PRO A 259 -17.14 0.37 -8.21
N LEU A 260 -16.73 0.75 -7.00
CA LEU A 260 -15.34 1.10 -6.66
C LEU A 260 -14.34 -0.02 -6.99
N GLY A 261 -14.74 -1.27 -6.81
CA GLY A 261 -13.89 -2.44 -7.07
C GLY A 261 -13.63 -2.74 -8.55
N HIS A 262 -14.24 -2.05 -9.49
CA HIS A 262 -14.06 -2.28 -10.93
C HIS A 262 -12.90 -1.45 -11.52
N VAL A 263 -11.77 -1.42 -10.84
CA VAL A 263 -10.61 -0.58 -11.20
C VAL A 263 -10.06 -0.83 -12.61
N LYS A 264 -10.18 -2.05 -13.13
CA LYS A 264 -9.75 -2.41 -14.49
C LYS A 264 -10.46 -1.59 -15.58
N TYR A 265 -11.69 -1.18 -15.33
CA TYR A 265 -12.56 -0.51 -16.30
C TYR A 265 -12.80 0.96 -15.97
N ALA A 266 -12.05 1.52 -15.03
CA ALA A 266 -12.27 2.89 -14.56
C ALA A 266 -12.10 3.95 -15.65
N LEU A 267 -11.23 3.72 -16.62
CA LEU A 267 -10.93 4.64 -17.73
C LEU A 267 -11.62 4.27 -19.06
N ASN A 268 -12.52 3.29 -19.04
CA ASN A 268 -13.28 2.86 -20.23
C ASN A 268 -14.64 3.58 -20.29
#